data_4baabca0c409d725ac769d8097bd803d
#
_entry.id   4baabca0c409d725ac769d8097bd803d
#
_cell.length_a   1.000
_cell.length_b   1.000
_cell.length_c   1.000
_cell.angle_alpha   90.00
_cell.angle_beta   90.00
_cell.angle_gamma   90.00
#
_symmetry.space_group_name_H-M   'P 1'
#
loop_
_entity.id
_entity.type
_entity.pdbx_description
1 polymer ?
#
loop_
_entity_poly.entity_id
_entity_poly.type
_entity_poly.pdbx_seq_one_letter_code
_entity_poly.pdbx_strand_id
1 'polypeptide(L)'
;RIKPDYIIHGDDWKTGPLREERVRVFEVMNEQGGKVIEIPYTLGINSSSLDKDIKAIGTTPDVRLKSLRRLINAKPVVRILEAHDGLCGLIIENQEILKGDKREVFDGMWSSSLTDSTSKGKPDIEAVDLTTRLQDLNNILECTTKPIIFDGDTGGKIEHFVFTVRTLERHGISAIIIEDKVGLKKNSLFGTDVIQTQDTIEGFCNKIKAGKASQITDDFMIIARIESLIAGKPVSDALERAFAYVQAGADGIMIHSKNKSGEDIKEFCLAFRKQYAHVPIVVVPTTYDHIYESELCDWGVNIIIYANHMLRAAYPAMMNVAKTILELSLIHI
;
A
#
# COMPACT_ATOMS: atom_id res chain seq x y z
N ARG A 1 -25.04 -0.25 -35.23
CA ARG A 1 -23.69 -0.50 -35.79
C ARG A 1 -23.09 0.87 -36.09
N ILE A 2 -21.87 1.10 -35.59
CA ILE A 2 -21.08 2.32 -35.87
C ILE A 2 -20.58 2.18 -37.32
N LYS A 3 -20.72 3.24 -38.11
CA LYS A 3 -20.14 3.34 -39.45
C LYS A 3 -19.08 4.45 -39.41
N PRO A 4 -17.82 4.12 -39.07
CA PRO A 4 -16.78 5.16 -38.98
C PRO A 4 -16.34 5.61 -40.37
N ASP A 5 -16.02 6.89 -40.50
CA ASP A 5 -15.42 7.44 -41.72
C ASP A 5 -13.95 7.03 -41.88
N TYR A 6 -13.27 6.81 -40.72
CA TYR A 6 -11.86 6.43 -40.66
C TYR A 6 -11.63 5.34 -39.62
N ILE A 7 -10.81 4.36 -39.99
CA ILE A 7 -10.16 3.43 -39.04
C ILE A 7 -8.66 3.71 -39.13
N ILE A 8 -8.04 3.93 -37.95
CA ILE A 8 -6.60 4.13 -37.82
C ILE A 8 -6.03 2.91 -37.09
N HIS A 9 -5.03 2.26 -37.68
CA HIS A 9 -4.38 1.09 -37.09
C HIS A 9 -2.87 1.12 -37.39
N GLY A 10 -2.06 0.50 -36.52
CA GLY A 10 -0.66 0.24 -36.81
C GLY A 10 -0.50 -0.72 -37.98
N ASP A 11 0.60 -0.62 -38.71
CA ASP A 11 0.84 -1.49 -39.88
C ASP A 11 1.38 -2.89 -39.52
N ASP A 12 1.50 -3.19 -38.23
CA ASP A 12 1.90 -4.48 -37.67
C ASP A 12 0.95 -5.64 -38.01
N TRP A 13 -0.32 -5.35 -38.33
CA TRP A 13 -1.28 -6.35 -38.80
C TRP A 13 -1.12 -6.76 -40.27
N LYS A 14 -0.16 -6.17 -41.01
CA LYS A 14 0.21 -6.60 -42.38
C LYS A 14 0.78 -8.01 -42.37
N THR A 15 1.39 -8.38 -41.28
CA THR A 15 2.00 -9.69 -41.03
C THR A 15 1.51 -10.28 -39.73
N GLY A 16 1.53 -11.60 -39.56
CA GLY A 16 1.12 -12.23 -38.32
C GLY A 16 -0.36 -12.63 -38.26
N PRO A 17 -0.89 -12.92 -37.04
CA PRO A 17 -2.21 -13.53 -36.84
C PRO A 17 -3.38 -12.62 -37.27
N LEU A 18 -3.22 -11.32 -37.29
CA LEU A 18 -4.28 -10.34 -37.65
C LEU A 18 -4.35 -10.00 -39.14
N ARG A 19 -3.61 -10.73 -39.99
CA ARG A 19 -3.59 -10.44 -41.44
C ARG A 19 -4.96 -10.66 -42.12
N GLU A 20 -5.70 -11.64 -41.70
CA GLU A 20 -7.03 -11.93 -42.26
C GLU A 20 -8.06 -10.89 -41.81
N GLU A 21 -8.00 -10.46 -40.57
CA GLU A 21 -8.82 -9.37 -40.02
C GLU A 21 -8.56 -8.05 -40.76
N ARG A 22 -7.30 -7.77 -41.08
CA ARG A 22 -6.94 -6.60 -41.88
C ARG A 22 -7.69 -6.58 -43.21
N VAL A 23 -7.67 -7.70 -43.91
CA VAL A 23 -8.37 -7.80 -45.24
C VAL A 23 -9.86 -7.51 -45.06
N ARG A 24 -10.51 -8.12 -44.08
CA ARG A 24 -11.94 -7.91 -43.80
C ARG A 24 -12.25 -6.47 -43.45
N VAL A 25 -11.38 -5.80 -42.66
CA VAL A 25 -11.58 -4.39 -42.32
C VAL A 25 -11.50 -3.50 -43.51
N PHE A 26 -10.55 -3.73 -44.47
CA PHE A 26 -10.45 -3.00 -45.70
C PHE A 26 -11.68 -3.20 -46.61
N GLU A 27 -12.19 -4.42 -46.73
CA GLU A 27 -13.41 -4.74 -47.47
C GLU A 27 -14.62 -3.99 -46.91
N VAL A 28 -14.87 -4.10 -45.60
CA VAL A 28 -15.99 -3.44 -44.93
C VAL A 28 -15.91 -1.91 -45.03
N MET A 29 -14.71 -1.34 -44.90
CA MET A 29 -14.53 0.10 -45.00
C MET A 29 -14.75 0.60 -46.44
N ASN A 30 -14.27 -0.14 -47.43
CA ASN A 30 -14.54 0.19 -48.82
C ASN A 30 -16.04 0.13 -49.17
N GLU A 31 -16.77 -0.86 -48.68
CA GLU A 31 -18.23 -0.98 -48.88
C GLU A 31 -19.00 0.21 -48.29
N GLN A 32 -18.48 0.78 -47.18
CA GLN A 32 -19.11 1.89 -46.49
C GLN A 32 -18.66 3.28 -46.93
N GLY A 33 -17.68 3.34 -47.86
CA GLY A 33 -17.08 4.60 -48.27
C GLY A 33 -16.10 5.22 -47.29
N GLY A 34 -15.70 4.47 -46.26
CA GLY A 34 -14.73 4.89 -45.25
C GLY A 34 -13.28 4.61 -45.71
N LYS A 35 -12.33 5.04 -44.89
CA LYS A 35 -10.89 4.87 -45.16
C LYS A 35 -10.17 4.21 -44.00
N VAL A 36 -9.23 3.32 -44.32
CA VAL A 36 -8.26 2.77 -43.36
C VAL A 36 -6.95 3.53 -43.52
N ILE A 37 -6.45 4.06 -42.39
CA ILE A 37 -5.16 4.74 -42.32
C ILE A 37 -4.23 3.85 -41.55
N GLU A 38 -3.20 3.33 -42.21
CA GLU A 38 -2.15 2.56 -41.59
C GLU A 38 -0.98 3.47 -41.19
N ILE A 39 -0.68 3.50 -39.90
CA ILE A 39 0.46 4.25 -39.37
C ILE A 39 1.64 3.28 -39.26
N PRO A 40 2.83 3.63 -39.78
CA PRO A 40 4.01 2.81 -39.63
C PRO A 40 4.29 2.53 -38.17
N TYR A 41 4.45 1.24 -37.85
CA TYR A 41 4.80 0.82 -36.49
C TYR A 41 6.24 1.25 -36.18
N THR A 42 6.43 1.92 -35.06
CA THR A 42 7.77 2.33 -34.63
C THR A 42 8.57 1.10 -34.21
N LEU A 43 9.57 0.72 -35.00
CA LEU A 43 10.42 -0.43 -34.73
C LEU A 43 11.06 -0.32 -33.35
N GLY A 44 10.96 -1.41 -32.58
CA GLY A 44 11.54 -1.49 -31.23
C GLY A 44 10.66 -0.95 -30.10
N ILE A 45 9.48 -0.36 -30.39
CA ILE A 45 8.53 0.09 -29.38
C ILE A 45 7.22 -0.67 -29.58
N ASN A 46 6.91 -1.58 -28.68
CA ASN A 46 5.60 -2.22 -28.57
C ASN A 46 5.09 -2.10 -27.13
N SER A 47 3.79 -2.24 -26.93
CA SER A 47 3.18 -2.12 -25.60
C SER A 47 3.82 -3.07 -24.57
N SER A 48 4.21 -4.26 -24.99
CA SER A 48 4.85 -5.26 -24.09
C SER A 48 6.29 -4.87 -23.74
N SER A 49 7.09 -4.32 -24.69
CA SER A 49 8.42 -3.82 -24.38
C SER A 49 8.37 -2.56 -23.52
N LEU A 50 7.44 -1.65 -23.82
CA LEU A 50 7.25 -0.45 -23.02
C LEU A 50 6.80 -0.78 -21.58
N ASP A 51 5.88 -1.73 -21.41
CA ASP A 51 5.45 -2.20 -20.09
C ASP A 51 6.62 -2.83 -19.32
N LYS A 52 7.44 -3.63 -19.99
CA LYS A 52 8.67 -4.21 -19.40
C LYS A 52 9.68 -3.14 -19.02
N ASP A 53 9.88 -2.14 -19.85
CA ASP A 53 10.82 -1.05 -19.58
C ASP A 53 10.32 -0.16 -18.44
N ILE A 54 9.01 0.14 -18.39
CA ILE A 54 8.37 0.87 -17.28
C ILE A 54 8.50 0.07 -15.98
N LYS A 55 8.27 -1.24 -16.01
CA LYS A 55 8.45 -2.11 -14.84
C LYS A 55 9.91 -2.12 -14.38
N ALA A 56 10.87 -2.24 -15.31
CA ALA A 56 12.29 -2.19 -14.98
C ALA A 56 12.70 -0.85 -14.34
N ILE A 57 12.22 0.28 -14.86
CA ILE A 57 12.43 1.60 -14.27
C ILE A 57 11.77 1.70 -12.88
N GLY A 58 10.56 1.15 -12.71
CA GLY A 58 9.84 1.14 -11.44
C GLY A 58 10.51 0.34 -10.33
N THR A 59 11.50 -0.50 -10.63
CA THR A 59 12.28 -1.23 -9.62
C THR A 59 13.41 -0.39 -9.01
N THR A 60 13.74 0.76 -9.58
CA THR A 60 14.78 1.64 -9.01
C THR A 60 14.28 2.36 -7.74
N PRO A 61 15.15 2.53 -6.71
CA PRO A 61 14.74 3.12 -5.44
C PRO A 61 14.12 4.50 -5.56
N ASP A 62 14.67 5.37 -6.40
CA ASP A 62 14.22 6.75 -6.61
C ASP A 62 12.81 6.83 -7.21
N VAL A 63 12.48 5.94 -8.15
CA VAL A 63 11.14 5.89 -8.74
C VAL A 63 10.12 5.37 -7.73
N ARG A 64 10.48 4.33 -6.97
CA ARG A 64 9.59 3.73 -5.97
C ARG A 64 9.30 4.71 -4.82
N LEU A 65 10.31 5.44 -4.35
CA LEU A 65 10.14 6.51 -3.34
C LEU A 65 9.03 7.49 -3.73
N LYS A 66 9.04 7.98 -4.98
CA LYS A 66 8.08 8.96 -5.50
C LYS A 66 6.68 8.40 -5.72
N SER A 67 6.56 7.08 -5.88
CA SER A 67 5.33 6.44 -6.36
C SER A 67 4.15 6.65 -5.41
N LEU A 68 4.35 6.56 -4.10
CA LEU A 68 3.26 6.70 -3.13
C LEU A 68 2.64 8.10 -3.18
N ARG A 69 3.45 9.16 -3.17
CA ARG A 69 2.96 10.54 -3.27
C ARG A 69 2.20 10.79 -4.57
N ARG A 70 2.70 10.25 -5.69
CA ARG A 70 2.03 10.36 -6.99
C ARG A 70 0.67 9.67 -6.98
N LEU A 71 0.58 8.47 -6.39
CA LEU A 71 -0.68 7.73 -6.28
C LEU A 71 -1.70 8.46 -5.40
N ILE A 72 -1.28 9.01 -4.25
CA ILE A 72 -2.15 9.80 -3.36
C ILE A 72 -2.72 11.03 -4.10
N ASN A 73 -1.92 11.67 -4.94
CA ASN A 73 -2.36 12.83 -5.71
C ASN A 73 -3.23 12.47 -6.93
N ALA A 74 -3.07 11.25 -7.47
CA ALA A 74 -3.73 10.83 -8.70
C ALA A 74 -5.03 10.06 -8.46
N LYS A 75 -5.21 9.44 -7.29
CA LYS A 75 -6.33 8.56 -6.97
C LYS A 75 -7.12 9.08 -5.78
N PRO A 76 -8.44 8.90 -5.77
CA PRO A 76 -9.25 9.24 -4.59
C PRO A 76 -8.88 8.38 -3.38
N VAL A 77 -8.51 7.11 -3.60
CA VAL A 77 -8.05 6.19 -2.57
C VAL A 77 -6.94 5.27 -3.10
N VAL A 78 -5.95 5.01 -2.26
CA VAL A 78 -4.81 4.12 -2.52
C VAL A 78 -5.00 2.84 -1.70
N ARG A 79 -5.03 1.68 -2.37
CA ARG A 79 -5.22 0.35 -1.76
C ARG A 79 -3.88 -0.31 -1.49
N ILE A 80 -3.61 -0.58 -0.24
CA ILE A 80 -2.36 -1.19 0.22
C ILE A 80 -2.66 -2.55 0.83
N LEU A 81 -2.03 -3.61 0.32
CA LEU A 81 -2.18 -4.97 0.85
C LEU A 81 -0.89 -5.43 1.53
N GLU A 82 -1.03 -6.16 2.61
CA GLU A 82 0.08 -6.71 3.38
C GLU A 82 0.90 -7.72 2.55
N ALA A 83 2.24 -7.59 2.66
CA ALA A 83 3.21 -8.53 2.12
C ALA A 83 4.32 -8.76 3.15
N HIS A 84 4.57 -10.04 3.48
CA HIS A 84 5.61 -10.46 4.42
C HIS A 84 6.70 -11.31 3.78
N ASP A 85 6.56 -11.62 2.49
CA ASP A 85 7.54 -12.37 1.69
C ASP A 85 7.43 -12.04 0.19
N GLY A 86 8.36 -12.57 -0.61
CA GLY A 86 8.37 -12.37 -2.05
C GLY A 86 7.16 -13.00 -2.77
N LEU A 87 6.57 -14.08 -2.25
CA LEU A 87 5.37 -14.68 -2.84
C LEU A 87 4.16 -13.75 -2.71
N CYS A 88 3.97 -13.17 -1.53
CA CYS A 88 2.95 -12.14 -1.32
C CYS A 88 3.17 -10.94 -2.24
N GLY A 89 4.43 -10.49 -2.37
CA GLY A 89 4.81 -9.42 -3.28
C GLY A 89 4.44 -9.73 -4.73
N LEU A 90 4.76 -10.92 -5.20
CA LEU A 90 4.45 -11.39 -6.56
C LEU A 90 2.94 -11.45 -6.83
N ILE A 91 2.16 -11.93 -5.86
CA ILE A 91 0.69 -11.98 -5.97
C ILE A 91 0.12 -10.56 -6.08
N ILE A 92 0.53 -9.65 -5.19
CA ILE A 92 0.02 -8.28 -5.16
C ILE A 92 0.42 -7.50 -6.42
N GLU A 93 1.62 -7.72 -6.94
CA GLU A 93 2.08 -7.09 -8.17
C GLU A 93 1.20 -7.45 -9.36
N ASN A 94 0.80 -8.71 -9.48
CA ASN A 94 0.12 -9.25 -10.66
C ASN A 94 -1.40 -9.35 -10.49
N GLN A 95 -1.94 -9.22 -9.27
CA GLN A 95 -3.38 -9.37 -9.07
C GLN A 95 -4.14 -8.18 -9.62
N GLU A 96 -5.04 -8.44 -10.56
CA GLU A 96 -5.95 -7.46 -11.15
C GLU A 96 -7.32 -8.07 -11.41
N ILE A 97 -8.33 -7.23 -11.38
CA ILE A 97 -9.69 -7.58 -11.83
C ILE A 97 -10.24 -6.47 -12.71
N LEU A 98 -11.16 -6.85 -13.60
CA LEU A 98 -11.96 -5.90 -14.37
C LEU A 98 -13.32 -5.72 -13.69
N LYS A 99 -13.66 -4.49 -13.35
CA LYS A 99 -14.98 -4.12 -12.82
C LYS A 99 -15.65 -3.13 -13.78
N GLY A 100 -16.44 -3.68 -14.69
CA GLY A 100 -16.87 -2.95 -15.90
C GLY A 100 -15.67 -2.64 -16.78
N ASP A 101 -15.50 -1.38 -17.18
CA ASP A 101 -14.37 -0.91 -17.98
C ASP A 101 -13.16 -0.45 -17.13
N LYS A 102 -13.24 -0.58 -15.79
CA LYS A 102 -12.18 -0.17 -14.89
C LYS A 102 -11.34 -1.36 -14.45
N ARG A 103 -10.04 -1.20 -14.59
CA ARG A 103 -9.05 -2.12 -14.01
C ARG A 103 -8.83 -1.76 -12.55
N GLU A 104 -9.09 -2.69 -11.64
CA GLU A 104 -8.86 -2.56 -10.22
C GLU A 104 -7.63 -3.38 -9.81
N VAL A 105 -6.71 -2.75 -9.09
CA VAL A 105 -5.44 -3.33 -8.63
C VAL A 105 -5.15 -2.87 -7.22
N PHE A 106 -4.24 -3.57 -6.54
CA PHE A 106 -3.58 -2.99 -5.37
C PHE A 106 -2.52 -1.99 -5.81
N ASP A 107 -2.39 -0.89 -5.10
CA ASP A 107 -1.53 0.23 -5.46
C ASP A 107 -0.16 0.16 -4.82
N GLY A 108 -0.03 -0.58 -3.73
CA GLY A 108 1.20 -0.73 -2.98
C GLY A 108 1.11 -1.84 -1.94
N MET A 109 2.17 -1.96 -1.15
CA MET A 109 2.33 -3.02 -0.16
C MET A 109 2.59 -2.46 1.24
N TRP A 110 2.15 -3.22 2.23
CA TRP A 110 2.37 -2.97 3.65
C TRP A 110 3.27 -4.03 4.23
N SER A 111 4.49 -3.67 4.66
CA SER A 111 5.35 -4.52 5.46
C SER A 111 4.97 -4.37 6.92
N SER A 112 4.16 -5.29 7.40
CA SER A 112 3.62 -5.30 8.76
C SER A 112 4.57 -5.99 9.72
N SER A 113 4.87 -5.37 10.86
CA SER A 113 5.66 -6.02 11.92
C SER A 113 4.97 -7.24 12.51
N LEU A 114 3.62 -7.24 12.56
CA LEU A 114 2.84 -8.38 12.98
C LEU A 114 3.05 -9.60 12.08
N THR A 115 2.93 -9.41 10.75
CA THR A 115 3.06 -10.53 9.81
C THR A 115 4.51 -10.94 9.62
N ASP A 116 5.46 -10.00 9.65
CA ASP A 116 6.90 -10.28 9.65
C ASP A 116 7.31 -11.14 10.86
N SER A 117 6.78 -10.83 12.04
CA SER A 117 7.04 -11.61 13.26
C SER A 117 6.36 -12.98 13.23
N THR A 118 5.07 -13.01 12.87
CA THR A 118 4.27 -14.25 12.89
C THR A 118 4.76 -15.26 11.86
N SER A 119 5.17 -14.84 10.67
CA SER A 119 5.75 -15.72 9.64
C SER A 119 7.04 -16.40 10.10
N LYS A 120 7.73 -15.82 11.08
CA LYS A 120 8.92 -16.38 11.73
C LYS A 120 8.64 -17.10 13.04
N GLY A 121 7.36 -17.32 13.38
CA GLY A 121 6.97 -17.96 14.64
C GLY A 121 7.30 -17.13 15.89
N LYS A 122 7.42 -15.80 15.76
CA LYS A 122 7.76 -14.89 16.85
C LYS A 122 6.57 -14.01 17.23
N PRO A 123 6.45 -13.58 18.49
CA PRO A 123 5.43 -12.63 18.89
C PRO A 123 5.71 -11.22 18.34
N ASP A 124 4.65 -10.44 18.15
CA ASP A 124 4.69 -9.06 17.65
C ASP A 124 5.01 -8.07 18.80
N ILE A 125 6.25 -8.09 19.25
CA ILE A 125 6.80 -7.28 20.35
C ILE A 125 8.16 -6.68 20.00
N GLU A 126 8.38 -6.34 18.74
CA GLU A 126 9.68 -5.91 18.20
C GLU A 126 10.80 -6.99 18.37
N ALA A 127 10.39 -8.28 18.44
CA ALA A 127 11.33 -9.40 18.54
C ALA A 127 12.09 -9.68 17.23
N VAL A 128 11.59 -9.17 16.12
CA VAL A 128 12.26 -9.20 14.81
C VAL A 128 12.87 -7.83 14.57
N ASP A 129 14.19 -7.78 14.54
CA ASP A 129 14.95 -6.55 14.35
C ASP A 129 14.86 -6.01 12.92
N LEU A 130 15.22 -4.73 12.76
CA LEU A 130 15.16 -4.04 11.47
C LEU A 130 15.98 -4.75 10.39
N THR A 131 17.17 -5.27 10.71
CA THR A 131 18.04 -5.92 9.71
C THR A 131 17.38 -7.17 9.13
N THR A 132 16.76 -7.98 9.98
CA THR A 132 15.98 -9.15 9.58
C THR A 132 14.79 -8.76 8.71
N ARG A 133 14.06 -7.71 9.07
CA ARG A 133 12.93 -7.20 8.28
C ARG A 133 13.37 -6.65 6.93
N LEU A 134 14.53 -6.01 6.85
CA LEU A 134 15.11 -5.54 5.58
C LEU A 134 15.46 -6.68 4.63
N GLN A 135 15.85 -7.87 5.15
CA GLN A 135 16.08 -9.04 4.30
C GLN A 135 14.80 -9.52 3.63
N ASP A 136 13.68 -9.55 4.36
CA ASP A 136 12.36 -9.89 3.76
C ASP A 136 11.94 -8.84 2.73
N LEU A 137 12.13 -7.56 3.06
CA LEU A 137 11.86 -6.46 2.13
C LEU A 137 12.64 -6.58 0.83
N ASN A 138 13.91 -7.00 0.86
CA ASN A 138 14.68 -7.21 -0.36
C ASN A 138 14.04 -8.22 -1.29
N ASN A 139 13.51 -9.33 -0.76
CA ASN A 139 12.79 -10.32 -1.56
C ASN A 139 11.50 -9.75 -2.18
N ILE A 140 10.79 -8.89 -1.46
CA ILE A 140 9.60 -8.20 -1.97
C ILE A 140 9.99 -7.18 -3.04
N LEU A 141 11.06 -6.40 -2.81
CA LEU A 141 11.55 -5.37 -3.72
C LEU A 141 11.97 -5.92 -5.09
N GLU A 142 12.46 -7.16 -5.13
CA GLU A 142 12.79 -7.84 -6.39
C GLU A 142 11.54 -8.24 -7.21
N CYS A 143 10.39 -8.38 -6.57
CA CYS A 143 9.14 -8.84 -7.19
C CYS A 143 8.20 -7.71 -7.58
N THR A 144 8.42 -6.45 -7.14
CA THR A 144 7.44 -5.38 -7.26
C THR A 144 8.00 -4.07 -7.78
N THR A 145 7.16 -3.38 -8.56
CA THR A 145 7.38 -1.98 -8.95
C THR A 145 6.62 -1.00 -8.03
N LYS A 146 5.73 -1.52 -7.18
CA LYS A 146 4.80 -0.75 -6.36
C LYS A 146 5.47 -0.14 -5.14
N PRO A 147 4.95 0.97 -4.61
CA PRO A 147 5.44 1.56 -3.36
C PRO A 147 5.22 0.62 -2.18
N ILE A 148 6.12 0.69 -1.21
CA ILE A 148 6.03 -0.05 0.05
C ILE A 148 5.94 0.95 1.20
N ILE A 149 4.98 0.71 2.10
CA ILE A 149 4.85 1.39 3.39
C ILE A 149 5.35 0.42 4.46
N PHE A 150 6.27 0.88 5.30
CA PHE A 150 6.89 0.09 6.36
C PHE A 150 6.26 0.39 7.72
N ASP A 151 5.90 -0.66 8.45
CA ASP A 151 5.50 -0.57 9.87
C ASP A 151 6.73 -0.34 10.73
N GLY A 152 6.90 0.87 11.21
CA GLY A 152 8.02 1.27 12.03
C GLY A 152 7.81 1.06 13.53
N ASP A 153 6.71 0.41 13.93
CA ASP A 153 6.34 0.23 15.33
C ASP A 153 6.33 1.58 16.07
N THR A 154 6.99 1.67 17.24
CA THR A 154 7.14 2.96 17.96
C THR A 154 8.21 3.89 17.36
N GLY A 155 8.96 3.42 16.35
CA GLY A 155 10.15 4.07 15.83
C GLY A 155 11.39 3.93 16.74
N GLY A 156 11.24 3.31 17.90
CA GLY A 156 12.32 3.12 18.86
C GLY A 156 12.84 4.44 19.44
N LYS A 157 14.12 4.47 19.83
CA LYS A 157 14.79 5.68 20.30
C LYS A 157 15.06 6.64 19.14
N ILE A 158 14.98 7.94 19.41
CA ILE A 158 15.15 9.01 18.38
C ILE A 158 16.48 8.83 17.64
N GLU A 159 17.56 8.54 18.36
CA GLU A 159 18.90 8.35 17.81
C GLU A 159 18.97 7.18 16.82
N HIS A 160 18.20 6.13 17.03
CA HIS A 160 18.12 4.98 16.13
C HIS A 160 17.14 5.24 14.98
N PHE A 161 16.05 5.95 15.24
CA PHE A 161 15.05 6.30 14.23
C PHE A 161 15.62 7.08 13.05
N VAL A 162 16.55 7.99 13.32
CA VAL A 162 17.29 8.73 12.29
C VAL A 162 18.00 7.79 11.28
N PHE A 163 18.61 6.72 11.78
CA PHE A 163 19.27 5.73 10.91
C PHE A 163 18.26 4.82 10.21
N THR A 164 17.15 4.50 10.87
CA THR A 164 16.05 3.74 10.25
C THR A 164 15.48 4.48 9.04
N VAL A 165 15.18 5.77 9.17
CA VAL A 165 14.70 6.63 8.09
C VAL A 165 15.67 6.60 6.90
N ARG A 166 16.95 6.89 7.13
CA ARG A 166 17.99 6.88 6.08
C ARG A 166 18.13 5.52 5.39
N THR A 167 17.99 4.44 6.15
CA THR A 167 18.11 3.08 5.62
C THR A 167 16.94 2.74 4.72
N LEU A 168 15.71 3.02 5.17
CA LEU A 168 14.50 2.76 4.40
C LEU A 168 14.45 3.61 3.12
N GLU A 169 14.82 4.88 3.22
CA GLU A 169 14.88 5.79 2.07
C GLU A 169 15.87 5.27 1.01
N ARG A 170 17.07 4.83 1.43
CA ARG A 170 18.07 4.25 0.54
C ARG A 170 17.60 2.96 -0.15
N HIS A 171 16.73 2.17 0.50
CA HIS A 171 16.11 0.98 -0.10
C HIS A 171 14.94 1.31 -1.03
N GLY A 172 14.53 2.57 -1.12
CA GLY A 172 13.40 2.98 -1.95
C GLY A 172 12.04 2.66 -1.34
N ILE A 173 11.97 2.50 -0.01
CA ILE A 173 10.70 2.41 0.72
C ILE A 173 10.04 3.77 0.70
N SER A 174 8.74 3.83 0.37
CA SER A 174 8.06 5.11 0.11
C SER A 174 7.59 5.82 1.38
N ALA A 175 7.31 5.07 2.45
CA ALA A 175 6.87 5.63 3.71
C ALA A 175 7.19 4.73 4.90
N ILE A 176 7.32 5.34 6.08
CA ILE A 176 7.27 4.66 7.37
C ILE A 176 6.08 5.17 8.17
N ILE A 177 5.37 4.25 8.83
CA ILE A 177 4.36 4.59 9.84
C ILE A 177 4.93 4.29 11.22
N ILE A 178 4.88 5.27 12.13
CA ILE A 178 5.29 5.11 13.53
C ILE A 178 4.14 5.45 14.45
N GLU A 179 3.95 4.66 15.52
CA GLU A 179 2.88 4.85 16.50
C GLU A 179 3.35 5.66 17.72
N ASP A 180 2.46 6.50 18.23
CA ASP A 180 2.74 7.40 19.37
C ASP A 180 2.65 6.67 20.73
N LYS A 181 3.29 5.51 20.82
CA LYS A 181 3.42 4.71 22.05
C LYS A 181 4.86 4.68 22.55
N VAL A 182 5.01 4.39 23.83
CA VAL A 182 6.30 4.19 24.51
C VAL A 182 6.35 2.83 25.19
N GLY A 183 7.56 2.32 25.39
CA GLY A 183 7.81 1.01 25.98
C GLY A 183 7.81 -0.11 24.95
N LEU A 184 7.70 -1.34 25.41
CA LEU A 184 7.61 -2.50 24.54
C LEU A 184 6.33 -2.44 23.71
N LYS A 185 6.46 -2.72 22.44
CA LYS A 185 5.32 -2.85 21.54
C LYS A 185 4.34 -3.92 22.06
N LYS A 186 3.08 -3.60 22.00
CA LYS A 186 1.98 -4.50 22.32
C LYS A 186 0.94 -4.38 21.23
N ASN A 187 0.38 -5.52 20.82
CA ASN A 187 -0.64 -5.51 19.78
C ASN A 187 -1.84 -4.65 20.23
N SER A 188 -2.26 -3.73 19.38
CA SER A 188 -3.33 -2.77 19.69
C SER A 188 -4.72 -3.40 19.74
N LEU A 189 -4.93 -4.54 19.07
CA LEU A 189 -6.24 -5.19 18.94
C LEU A 189 -6.45 -6.39 19.85
N PHE A 190 -5.35 -7.04 20.30
CA PHE A 190 -5.41 -8.25 21.11
C PHE A 190 -4.63 -8.05 22.42
N GLY A 191 -5.25 -8.42 23.54
CA GLY A 191 -4.64 -8.34 24.85
C GLY A 191 -4.91 -7.00 25.57
N THR A 192 -6.16 -6.72 25.84
CA THR A 192 -6.61 -5.50 26.53
C THR A 192 -6.12 -5.40 27.99
N ASP A 193 -5.58 -6.46 28.55
CA ASP A 193 -5.08 -6.50 29.94
C ASP A 193 -3.70 -5.84 30.11
N VAL A 194 -3.08 -5.44 29.01
CA VAL A 194 -1.79 -4.76 29.03
C VAL A 194 -1.97 -3.28 28.79
N ILE A 195 -1.66 -2.47 29.80
CA ILE A 195 -1.72 -1.01 29.71
C ILE A 195 -0.84 -0.54 28.54
N GLN A 196 -1.48 0.16 27.60
CA GLN A 196 -0.81 0.84 26.47
C GLN A 196 -0.43 2.25 26.97
N THR A 197 0.85 2.59 26.92
CA THR A 197 1.32 3.94 27.31
C THR A 197 1.57 4.74 26.07
N GLN A 198 0.79 5.80 25.90
CA GLN A 198 0.96 6.74 24.79
C GLN A 198 2.05 7.76 25.15
N ASP A 199 2.90 8.12 24.18
CA ASP A 199 3.94 9.13 24.33
C ASP A 199 3.34 10.52 24.58
N THR A 200 4.15 11.42 25.12
CA THR A 200 3.78 12.83 25.18
C THR A 200 3.74 13.39 23.76
N ILE A 201 2.88 14.40 23.53
CA ILE A 201 2.81 15.10 22.23
C ILE A 201 4.18 15.64 21.87
N GLU A 202 4.86 16.28 22.81
CA GLU A 202 6.20 16.85 22.61
C GLU A 202 7.24 15.79 22.25
N GLY A 203 7.28 14.65 22.98
CA GLY A 203 8.24 13.57 22.74
C GLY A 203 8.09 12.99 21.35
N PHE A 204 6.85 12.73 20.94
CA PHE A 204 6.59 12.19 19.61
C PHE A 204 6.83 13.22 18.49
N CYS A 205 6.49 14.50 18.71
CA CYS A 205 6.85 15.60 17.80
C CYS A 205 8.36 15.71 17.59
N ASN A 206 9.15 15.56 18.64
CA ASN A 206 10.61 15.58 18.56
C ASN A 206 11.14 14.40 17.72
N LYS A 207 10.54 13.21 17.85
CA LYS A 207 10.87 12.04 17.03
C LYS A 207 10.56 12.31 15.55
N ILE A 208 9.39 12.86 15.23
CA ILE A 208 9.00 13.24 13.86
C ILE A 208 10.00 14.24 13.27
N LYS A 209 10.30 15.33 14.01
CA LYS A 209 11.26 16.35 13.57
C LYS A 209 12.65 15.77 13.28
N ALA A 210 13.13 14.88 14.16
CA ALA A 210 14.42 14.22 13.97
C ALA A 210 14.43 13.33 12.73
N GLY A 211 13.35 12.55 12.51
CA GLY A 211 13.17 11.76 11.30
C GLY A 211 13.15 12.63 10.04
N LYS A 212 12.38 13.71 10.04
CA LYS A 212 12.31 14.66 8.91
C LYS A 212 13.65 15.30 8.61
N ALA A 213 14.38 15.73 9.63
CA ALA A 213 15.72 16.30 9.48
C ALA A 213 16.76 15.30 8.95
N SER A 214 16.50 14.00 9.05
CA SER A 214 17.40 12.95 8.58
C SER A 214 17.14 12.50 7.14
N GLN A 215 16.02 12.87 6.55
CA GLN A 215 15.69 12.55 5.15
C GLN A 215 16.68 13.21 4.18
N ILE A 216 16.91 12.52 3.07
CA ILE A 216 17.74 13.02 1.95
C ILE A 216 16.85 13.64 0.88
N THR A 217 15.65 13.11 0.68
CA THR A 217 14.68 13.55 -0.31
C THR A 217 13.35 13.93 0.35
N ASP A 218 12.54 14.72 -0.33
CA ASP A 218 11.18 15.05 0.09
C ASP A 218 10.16 13.95 -0.28
N ASP A 219 10.61 12.91 -0.97
CA ASP A 219 9.72 11.86 -1.50
C ASP A 219 9.33 10.83 -0.43
N PHE A 220 10.24 10.50 0.48
CA PHE A 220 9.97 9.60 1.61
C PHE A 220 8.98 10.22 2.58
N MET A 221 8.03 9.44 3.08
CA MET A 221 6.97 9.93 3.97
C MET A 221 7.12 9.38 5.38
N ILE A 222 6.98 10.24 6.38
CA ILE A 222 6.82 9.85 7.79
C ILE A 222 5.35 10.06 8.15
N ILE A 223 4.63 8.97 8.42
CA ILE A 223 3.22 8.97 8.77
C ILE A 223 3.09 8.71 10.27
N ALA A 224 2.40 9.57 10.97
CA ALA A 224 2.18 9.48 12.41
C ALA A 224 0.91 8.67 12.70
N ARG A 225 1.04 7.53 13.37
CA ARG A 225 -0.08 6.71 13.83
C ARG A 225 -0.47 7.10 15.25
N ILE A 226 -1.75 7.46 15.40
CA ILE A 226 -2.33 7.94 16.65
C ILE A 226 -3.09 6.81 17.33
N GLU A 227 -2.70 6.49 18.54
CA GLU A 227 -3.26 5.39 19.35
C GLU A 227 -4.25 5.90 20.42
N SER A 228 -4.69 7.15 20.38
CA SER A 228 -5.62 7.73 21.36
C SER A 228 -6.91 6.92 21.51
N LEU A 229 -7.55 6.55 20.38
CA LEU A 229 -8.80 5.78 20.42
C LEU A 229 -8.59 4.34 20.92
N ILE A 230 -7.43 3.75 20.64
CA ILE A 230 -7.02 2.45 21.20
C ILE A 230 -6.83 2.53 22.72
N ALA A 231 -6.25 3.64 23.20
CA ALA A 231 -6.07 3.92 24.63
C ALA A 231 -7.38 4.34 25.34
N GLY A 232 -8.51 4.40 24.61
CA GLY A 232 -9.81 4.80 25.16
C GLY A 232 -9.96 6.30 25.40
N LYS A 233 -9.12 7.12 24.77
CA LYS A 233 -9.22 8.57 24.80
C LYS A 233 -10.24 9.08 23.76
N PRO A 234 -10.78 10.30 23.95
CA PRO A 234 -11.76 10.87 23.02
C PRO A 234 -11.12 11.30 21.69
N VAL A 235 -11.97 11.49 20.67
CA VAL A 235 -11.56 11.98 19.34
C VAL A 235 -10.85 13.34 19.43
N SER A 236 -11.21 14.18 20.40
CA SER A 236 -10.54 15.48 20.62
C SER A 236 -9.04 15.32 20.97
N ASP A 237 -8.64 14.33 21.78
CA ASP A 237 -7.22 14.04 22.05
C ASP A 237 -6.52 13.59 20.77
N ALA A 238 -7.17 12.74 19.97
CA ALA A 238 -6.62 12.29 18.68
C ALA A 238 -6.41 13.47 17.71
N LEU A 239 -7.34 14.41 17.66
CA LEU A 239 -7.24 15.62 16.82
C LEU A 239 -6.12 16.55 17.28
N GLU A 240 -6.00 16.81 18.59
CA GLU A 240 -4.93 17.63 19.16
C GLU A 240 -3.56 17.05 18.77
N ARG A 241 -3.37 15.74 18.91
CA ARG A 241 -2.15 15.04 18.48
C ARG A 241 -1.92 15.14 16.99
N ALA A 242 -2.96 14.87 16.18
CA ALA A 242 -2.86 14.96 14.74
C ALA A 242 -2.36 16.32 14.27
N PHE A 243 -2.91 17.40 14.85
CA PHE A 243 -2.53 18.76 14.51
C PHE A 243 -1.08 19.05 14.90
N ALA A 244 -0.66 18.64 16.11
CA ALA A 244 0.70 18.79 16.56
C ALA A 244 1.70 18.01 15.70
N TYR A 245 1.36 16.79 15.30
CA TYR A 245 2.23 15.92 14.48
C TYR A 245 2.39 16.46 13.06
N VAL A 246 1.33 17.00 12.45
CA VAL A 246 1.42 17.66 11.15
C VAL A 246 2.31 18.92 11.24
N GLN A 247 2.16 19.72 12.31
CA GLN A 247 3.02 20.88 12.56
C GLN A 247 4.47 20.49 12.81
N ALA A 248 4.72 19.32 13.38
CA ALA A 248 6.06 18.76 13.54
C ALA A 248 6.67 18.22 12.24
N GLY A 249 5.90 18.15 11.14
CA GLY A 249 6.35 17.73 9.82
C GLY A 249 5.93 16.34 9.40
N ALA A 250 4.98 15.69 10.09
CA ALA A 250 4.41 14.43 9.62
C ALA A 250 3.77 14.61 8.24
N ASP A 251 4.06 13.71 7.31
CA ASP A 251 3.57 13.74 5.93
C ASP A 251 2.15 13.16 5.78
N GLY A 252 1.66 12.48 6.80
CA GLY A 252 0.34 11.90 6.87
C GLY A 252 -0.02 11.47 8.28
N ILE A 253 -1.30 11.21 8.50
CA ILE A 253 -1.84 10.75 9.80
C ILE A 253 -2.53 9.41 9.60
N MET A 254 -2.19 8.44 10.43
CA MET A 254 -2.93 7.20 10.55
C MET A 254 -3.74 7.22 11.84
N ILE A 255 -5.06 7.09 11.71
CA ILE A 255 -5.95 6.94 12.87
C ILE A 255 -6.33 5.48 13.04
N HIS A 256 -6.24 4.98 14.27
CA HIS A 256 -6.50 3.60 14.59
C HIS A 256 -7.56 3.48 15.68
N SER A 257 -8.55 2.59 15.50
CA SER A 257 -9.62 2.35 16.46
C SER A 257 -9.95 0.87 16.59
N LYS A 258 -10.40 0.47 17.76
CA LYS A 258 -11.00 -0.86 18.04
C LYS A 258 -12.53 -0.85 18.01
N ASN A 259 -13.14 0.32 17.80
CA ASN A 259 -14.58 0.46 17.74
C ASN A 259 -15.12 -0.16 16.43
N LYS A 260 -16.06 -1.06 16.56
CA LYS A 260 -16.65 -1.78 15.43
C LYS A 260 -17.57 -0.89 14.58
N SER A 261 -18.15 0.18 15.14
CA SER A 261 -19.05 1.05 14.37
C SER A 261 -18.31 1.93 13.36
N GLY A 262 -17.03 2.26 13.60
CA GLY A 262 -16.26 3.20 12.76
C GLY A 262 -16.67 4.67 12.91
N GLU A 263 -17.66 5.00 13.76
CA GLU A 263 -18.15 6.38 13.91
C GLU A 263 -17.08 7.33 14.46
N ASP A 264 -16.20 6.85 15.35
CA ASP A 264 -15.07 7.63 15.87
C ASP A 264 -14.01 7.92 14.78
N ILE A 265 -13.81 7.00 13.84
CA ILE A 265 -12.96 7.23 12.66
C ILE A 265 -13.60 8.28 11.75
N LYS A 266 -14.89 8.18 11.49
CA LYS A 266 -15.63 9.15 10.68
C LYS A 266 -15.58 10.55 11.29
N GLU A 267 -15.87 10.66 12.61
CA GLU A 267 -15.81 11.91 13.34
C GLU A 267 -14.41 12.54 13.24
N PHE A 268 -13.37 11.74 13.48
CA PHE A 268 -11.99 12.18 13.35
C PHE A 268 -11.69 12.69 11.92
N CYS A 269 -11.98 11.90 10.91
CA CYS A 269 -11.69 12.23 9.51
C CYS A 269 -12.36 13.55 9.10
N LEU A 270 -13.66 13.69 9.35
CA LEU A 270 -14.42 14.87 8.99
C LEU A 270 -13.94 16.14 9.74
N ALA A 271 -13.56 16.00 11.01
CA ALA A 271 -13.03 17.12 11.79
C ALA A 271 -11.61 17.50 11.34
N PHE A 272 -10.74 16.51 11.09
CA PHE A 272 -9.38 16.73 10.61
C PHE A 272 -9.37 17.42 9.24
N ARG A 273 -10.25 17.04 8.32
CA ARG A 273 -10.36 17.63 6.98
C ARG A 273 -10.72 19.10 6.96
N LYS A 274 -11.40 19.60 7.98
CA LYS A 274 -11.72 21.04 8.10
C LYS A 274 -10.45 21.89 8.24
N GLN A 275 -9.39 21.35 8.81
CA GLN A 275 -8.14 22.08 9.04
C GLN A 275 -7.04 21.68 8.05
N TYR A 276 -6.98 20.41 7.66
CA TYR A 276 -5.94 19.86 6.79
C TYR A 276 -6.56 19.11 5.60
N ALA A 277 -6.89 19.85 4.54
CA ALA A 277 -7.54 19.32 3.35
C ALA A 277 -6.65 18.33 2.56
N HIS A 278 -5.32 18.51 2.58
CA HIS A 278 -4.38 17.79 1.71
C HIS A 278 -3.45 16.82 2.43
N VAL A 279 -3.44 16.79 3.75
CA VAL A 279 -2.60 15.84 4.50
C VAL A 279 -3.23 14.44 4.41
N PRO A 280 -2.53 13.42 3.92
CA PRO A 280 -3.10 12.08 3.78
C PRO A 280 -3.58 11.50 5.09
N ILE A 281 -4.78 10.91 5.07
CA ILE A 281 -5.33 10.09 6.16
C ILE A 281 -5.20 8.62 5.77
N VAL A 282 -4.64 7.82 6.67
CA VAL A 282 -4.47 6.38 6.54
C VAL A 282 -5.37 5.67 7.54
N VAL A 283 -6.04 4.60 7.11
CA VAL A 283 -6.85 3.75 7.98
C VAL A 283 -6.57 2.28 7.77
N VAL A 284 -6.82 1.48 8.82
CA VAL A 284 -6.79 0.01 8.78
C VAL A 284 -8.13 -0.52 9.27
N PRO A 285 -9.10 -0.81 8.39
CA PRO A 285 -10.48 -1.12 8.77
C PRO A 285 -10.66 -2.57 9.26
N THR A 286 -9.78 -3.06 10.14
CA THR A 286 -9.83 -4.44 10.65
C THR A 286 -11.02 -4.71 11.56
N THR A 287 -11.45 -3.71 12.34
CA THR A 287 -12.55 -3.85 13.32
C THR A 287 -13.88 -3.35 12.80
N TYR A 288 -13.87 -2.45 11.82
CA TYR A 288 -15.05 -1.88 11.13
C TYR A 288 -15.06 -2.29 9.64
N ASP A 289 -14.86 -3.57 9.43
CA ASP A 289 -14.70 -4.22 8.11
C ASP A 289 -15.99 -4.25 7.25
N HIS A 290 -17.12 -3.83 7.81
CA HIS A 290 -18.39 -3.67 7.10
C HIS A 290 -18.49 -2.34 6.34
N ILE A 291 -17.57 -1.38 6.57
CA ILE A 291 -17.55 -0.07 5.92
C ILE A 291 -16.84 -0.19 4.57
N TYR A 292 -17.51 0.24 3.50
CA TYR A 292 -16.97 0.17 2.15
C TYR A 292 -15.91 1.24 1.90
N GLU A 293 -14.98 0.96 0.98
CA GLU A 293 -13.95 1.92 0.54
C GLU A 293 -14.53 3.25 0.07
N SER A 294 -15.70 3.23 -0.58
CA SER A 294 -16.39 4.44 -1.04
C SER A 294 -16.76 5.35 0.14
N GLU A 295 -17.27 4.77 1.22
CA GLU A 295 -17.64 5.52 2.42
C GLU A 295 -16.40 6.11 3.12
N LEU A 296 -15.32 5.32 3.22
CA LEU A 296 -14.05 5.81 3.74
C LEU A 296 -13.49 6.96 2.89
N CYS A 297 -13.62 6.86 1.57
CA CYS A 297 -13.24 7.92 0.64
C CYS A 297 -14.08 9.19 0.87
N ASP A 298 -15.39 9.06 1.07
CA ASP A 298 -16.30 10.19 1.37
C ASP A 298 -15.95 10.88 2.70
N TRP A 299 -15.38 10.16 3.66
CA TRP A 299 -14.84 10.75 4.90
C TRP A 299 -13.49 11.44 4.70
N GLY A 300 -12.91 11.31 3.51
CA GLY A 300 -11.63 11.92 3.15
C GLY A 300 -10.41 11.05 3.43
N VAL A 301 -10.57 9.74 3.58
CA VAL A 301 -9.45 8.79 3.68
C VAL A 301 -8.74 8.69 2.33
N ASN A 302 -7.40 8.67 2.33
CA ASN A 302 -6.58 8.57 1.13
C ASN A 302 -5.92 7.20 0.98
N ILE A 303 -5.60 6.53 2.09
CA ILE A 303 -4.91 5.24 2.06
C ILE A 303 -5.66 4.25 2.94
N ILE A 304 -5.99 3.09 2.36
CA ILE A 304 -6.60 1.96 3.07
C ILE A 304 -5.60 0.81 3.09
N ILE A 305 -5.25 0.34 4.30
CA ILE A 305 -4.31 -0.75 4.49
C ILE A 305 -5.07 -2.02 4.91
N TYR A 306 -4.92 -3.08 4.13
CA TYR A 306 -5.34 -4.45 4.42
C TYR A 306 -4.19 -5.17 5.12
N ALA A 307 -4.12 -5.06 6.45
CA ALA A 307 -2.88 -5.19 7.22
C ALA A 307 -2.35 -6.62 7.44
N ASN A 308 -3.17 -7.67 7.30
CA ASN A 308 -2.75 -9.04 7.63
C ASN A 308 -3.54 -10.13 6.88
N HIS A 309 -4.18 -9.78 5.78
CA HIS A 309 -5.11 -10.67 5.08
C HIS A 309 -4.41 -11.88 4.44
N MET A 310 -3.22 -11.67 3.87
CA MET A 310 -2.47 -12.73 3.21
C MET A 310 -2.04 -13.81 4.21
N LEU A 311 -1.44 -13.42 5.32
CA LEU A 311 -1.03 -14.37 6.36
C LEU A 311 -2.22 -15.07 7.02
N ARG A 312 -3.29 -14.34 7.31
CA ARG A 312 -4.53 -14.91 7.88
C ARG A 312 -5.20 -15.92 6.97
N ALA A 313 -5.11 -15.75 5.66
CA ALA A 313 -5.60 -16.71 4.68
C ALA A 313 -4.67 -17.93 4.57
N ALA A 314 -3.37 -17.71 4.54
CA ALA A 314 -2.37 -18.76 4.38
C ALA A 314 -2.32 -19.73 5.56
N TYR A 315 -2.38 -19.23 6.80
CA TYR A 315 -2.20 -20.04 8.01
C TYR A 315 -3.21 -21.20 8.13
N PRO A 316 -4.54 -20.99 8.06
CA PRO A 316 -5.50 -22.09 8.13
C PRO A 316 -5.42 -23.05 6.93
N ALA A 317 -5.06 -22.55 5.75
CA ALA A 317 -4.87 -23.39 4.58
C ALA A 317 -3.69 -24.36 4.78
N MET A 318 -2.55 -23.85 5.24
CA MET A 318 -1.38 -24.67 5.57
C MET A 318 -1.67 -25.68 6.69
N MET A 319 -2.37 -25.26 7.73
CA MET A 319 -2.80 -26.17 8.81
C MET A 319 -3.68 -27.31 8.30
N ASN A 320 -4.64 -27.00 7.42
CA ASN A 320 -5.53 -28.00 6.85
C ASN A 320 -4.75 -29.02 6.01
N VAL A 321 -3.81 -28.59 5.19
CA VAL A 321 -2.94 -29.50 4.41
C VAL A 321 -2.14 -30.41 5.34
N ALA A 322 -1.48 -29.85 6.36
CA ALA A 322 -0.71 -30.65 7.32
C ALA A 322 -1.57 -31.69 8.04
N LYS A 323 -2.77 -31.32 8.48
CA LYS A 323 -3.75 -32.22 9.09
C LYS A 323 -4.18 -33.33 8.14
N THR A 324 -4.53 -32.99 6.91
CA THR A 324 -4.97 -33.97 5.88
C THR A 324 -3.87 -34.99 5.58
N ILE A 325 -2.61 -34.59 5.48
CA ILE A 325 -1.47 -35.47 5.30
C ILE A 325 -1.37 -36.48 6.46
N LEU A 326 -1.51 -36.03 7.70
CA LEU A 326 -1.46 -36.88 8.88
C LEU A 326 -2.65 -37.85 8.94
N GLU A 327 -3.85 -37.45 8.54
CA GLU A 327 -5.05 -38.26 8.55
C GLU A 327 -5.07 -39.34 7.44
N LEU A 328 -4.61 -38.97 6.25
CA LEU A 328 -4.76 -39.84 5.06
C LEU A 328 -3.47 -40.55 4.66
N SER A 329 -2.31 -40.16 5.22
CA SER A 329 -0.98 -40.64 4.83
C SER A 329 -0.68 -40.53 3.32
N LEU A 330 -1.41 -39.70 2.61
CA LEU A 330 -1.34 -39.47 1.17
C LEU A 330 -1.35 -38.00 0.86
N ILE A 331 -0.59 -37.59 -0.17
CA ILE A 331 -0.60 -36.21 -0.67
C ILE A 331 -1.63 -36.15 -1.81
N HIS A 332 -2.86 -35.77 -1.46
CA HIS A 332 -3.83 -35.24 -2.41
C HIS A 332 -4.10 -33.80 -2.04
N ILE A 333 -3.50 -32.88 -2.78
CA ILE A 333 -3.78 -31.44 -2.70
C ILE A 333 -4.83 -31.11 -3.75
#